data_03ba8b0ce6f1925e33da3476eebc7d94
#
_entry.id   03ba8b0ce6f1925e33da3476eebc7d94
#
_cell.length_a   1.000
_cell.length_b   1.000
_cell.length_c   1.000
_cell.angle_alpha   90.00
_cell.angle_beta   90.00
_cell.angle_gamma   90.00
#
_symmetry.space_group_name_H-M   'P 1'
#
loop_
_entity.id
_entity.type
_entity.pdbx_description
1 polymer ?
#
loop_
_entity_poly.entity_id
_entity_poly.type
_entity_poly.pdbx_seq_one_letter_code
_entity_poly.pdbx_strand_id
1 'polypeptide(L)'
;MSDTQQQISSGLRVGQAADDAAYWSIATTMRSENLALSAVSDSIGLGRAILDTTYAGMEQVLDYFHEFKNLLVMAKDQLPAVTNGTWYDYERDSVYDGTALGKLDLQMRELFDAMTDTIAASSFNGVNLLQVEKGGRSLAESVSFVTGIQGSTILTTDVQLKDVVLINYNRTGDFYDNQPGAEEQGILDGKVDIVTYELFATYFSSSTGKVERNGDHYIIRNGLWNYNNTPPFSSQPLETYFDDFMNGVEGKIEKLTQAMATVGSLQTRMAIQDKFVTLLSDHVESGIGRLVDADMNEASTRLKALQTQEQLSVQALSIANTSADVILSLFRQ
;
A
#
# COMPACT_ATOMS: atom_id res chain seq x y z
N MET A 1 53.97 6.77 9.35
CA MET A 1 53.62 5.59 8.52
C MET A 1 52.34 4.92 8.98
N SER A 2 52.17 4.62 10.26
CA SER A 2 50.96 4.00 10.85
C SER A 2 49.67 4.74 10.44
N ASP A 3 49.59 6.05 10.62
CA ASP A 3 48.41 6.86 10.35
C ASP A 3 48.02 6.87 8.84
N THR A 4 49.06 6.97 7.96
CA THR A 4 48.80 6.91 6.50
C THR A 4 48.33 5.51 6.05
N GLN A 5 48.86 4.45 6.69
CA GLN A 5 48.38 3.08 6.46
C GLN A 5 46.95 2.91 6.95
N GLN A 6 46.60 3.48 8.10
CA GLN A 6 45.25 3.44 8.63
C GLN A 6 44.25 4.22 7.73
N GLN A 7 44.64 5.40 7.23
CA GLN A 7 43.86 6.19 6.30
C GLN A 7 43.59 5.43 4.99
N ILE A 8 44.59 4.72 4.44
CA ILE A 8 44.43 3.91 3.23
C ILE A 8 43.56 2.67 3.50
N SER A 9 43.70 2.05 4.66
CA SER A 9 42.92 0.86 5.02
C SER A 9 41.45 1.19 5.31
N SER A 10 41.17 2.32 5.94
CA SER A 10 39.82 2.76 6.32
C SER A 10 39.15 3.61 5.24
N GLY A 11 39.90 4.23 4.34
CA GLY A 11 39.40 5.24 3.39
C GLY A 11 39.08 6.58 4.06
N LEU A 12 39.31 6.73 5.37
CA LEU A 12 38.92 7.89 6.15
C LEU A 12 40.15 8.73 6.55
N ARG A 13 40.00 10.05 6.37
CA ARG A 13 40.94 11.05 6.91
C ARG A 13 40.68 11.27 8.41
N VAL A 14 39.41 11.21 8.82
CA VAL A 14 38.96 11.35 10.22
C VAL A 14 38.17 10.10 10.59
N GLY A 15 38.84 9.10 11.16
CA GLY A 15 38.22 7.82 11.54
C GLY A 15 37.77 7.78 13.02
N GLN A 16 38.40 8.57 13.86
CA GLN A 16 38.15 8.61 15.31
C GLN A 16 38.20 10.03 15.84
N ALA A 17 37.63 10.25 17.04
CA ALA A 17 37.60 11.57 17.66
C ALA A 17 39.01 12.14 17.95
N ALA A 18 40.03 11.27 18.06
CA ALA A 18 41.42 11.69 18.28
C ALA A 18 42.04 12.33 17.03
N ASP A 19 41.56 12.05 15.84
CA ASP A 19 42.05 12.62 14.58
C ASP A 19 41.58 14.09 14.44
N ASP A 20 40.29 14.35 14.61
CA ASP A 20 39.65 15.67 14.66
C ASP A 20 38.30 15.54 15.34
N ALA A 21 38.18 15.99 16.57
CA ALA A 21 36.99 15.84 17.38
C ALA A 21 35.77 16.61 16.81
N ALA A 22 35.99 17.77 16.13
CA ALA A 22 34.93 18.57 15.59
C ALA A 22 34.32 17.90 14.34
N TYR A 23 35.17 17.54 13.37
CA TYR A 23 34.68 16.85 12.15
C TYR A 23 34.10 15.47 12.45
N TRP A 24 34.71 14.72 13.36
CA TRP A 24 34.23 13.42 13.79
C TRP A 24 32.83 13.52 14.44
N SER A 25 32.61 14.49 15.33
CA SER A 25 31.31 14.70 16.00
C SER A 25 30.21 15.06 14.96
N ILE A 26 30.48 16.01 14.08
CA ILE A 26 29.53 16.41 13.02
C ILE A 26 29.23 15.22 12.12
N ALA A 27 30.22 14.51 11.62
CA ALA A 27 30.04 13.37 10.74
C ALA A 27 29.26 12.22 11.44
N THR A 28 29.50 11.99 12.74
CA THR A 28 28.75 10.98 13.48
C THR A 28 27.27 11.35 13.64
N THR A 29 26.96 12.61 13.89
CA THR A 29 25.58 13.11 13.91
C THR A 29 24.93 12.95 12.55
N MET A 30 25.61 13.37 11.47
CA MET A 30 25.11 13.22 10.10
C MET A 30 24.91 11.75 9.70
N ARG A 31 25.78 10.83 10.12
CA ARG A 31 25.58 9.38 9.92
C ARG A 31 24.32 8.88 10.62
N SER A 32 24.07 9.33 11.85
CA SER A 32 22.85 8.99 12.58
C SER A 32 21.60 9.52 11.86
N GLU A 33 21.66 10.73 11.35
CA GLU A 33 20.57 11.32 10.53
C GLU A 33 20.35 10.52 9.22
N ASN A 34 21.43 10.12 8.56
CA ASN A 34 21.35 9.33 7.33
C ASN A 34 20.73 7.94 7.57
N LEU A 35 21.06 7.28 8.67
CA LEU A 35 20.41 6.03 9.07
C LEU A 35 18.91 6.22 9.35
N ALA A 36 18.53 7.34 9.97
CA ALA A 36 17.12 7.67 10.18
C ALA A 36 16.38 7.92 8.85
N LEU A 37 17.01 8.61 7.89
CA LEU A 37 16.47 8.83 6.55
C LEU A 37 16.30 7.51 5.79
N SER A 38 17.25 6.58 5.89
CA SER A 38 17.13 5.24 5.29
C SER A 38 15.92 4.48 5.85
N ALA A 39 15.73 4.48 7.18
CA ALA A 39 14.58 3.84 7.81
C ALA A 39 13.24 4.48 7.40
N VAL A 40 13.24 5.79 7.16
CA VAL A 40 12.06 6.52 6.64
C VAL A 40 11.79 6.12 5.19
N SER A 41 12.80 6.02 4.34
CA SER A 41 12.66 5.56 2.94
C SER A 41 12.07 4.15 2.88
N ASP A 42 12.56 3.23 3.71
CA ASP A 42 12.01 1.87 3.81
C ASP A 42 10.54 1.88 4.24
N SER A 43 10.19 2.75 5.20
CA SER A 43 8.81 2.91 5.67
C SER A 43 7.89 3.49 4.59
N ILE A 44 8.37 4.45 3.80
CA ILE A 44 7.65 5.00 2.64
C ILE A 44 7.45 3.90 1.59
N GLY A 45 8.49 3.10 1.31
CA GLY A 45 8.40 1.97 0.39
C GLY A 45 7.32 0.96 0.78
N LEU A 46 7.25 0.61 2.08
CA LEU A 46 6.22 -0.25 2.63
C LEU A 46 4.81 0.36 2.47
N GLY A 47 4.66 1.64 2.81
CA GLY A 47 3.40 2.36 2.65
C GLY A 47 2.93 2.41 1.20
N ARG A 48 3.84 2.63 0.26
CA ARG A 48 3.54 2.59 -1.18
C ARG A 48 3.06 1.22 -1.62
N ALA A 49 3.71 0.15 -1.19
CA ALA A 49 3.29 -1.21 -1.53
C ALA A 49 1.86 -1.53 -1.03
N ILE A 50 1.48 -1.02 0.15
CA ILE A 50 0.10 -1.14 0.65
C ILE A 50 -0.87 -0.38 -0.26
N LEU A 51 -0.55 0.87 -0.63
CA LEU A 51 -1.41 1.68 -1.51
C LEU A 51 -1.49 1.11 -2.93
N ASP A 52 -0.40 0.56 -3.47
CA ASP A 52 -0.35 -0.07 -4.80
C ASP A 52 -1.24 -1.32 -4.83
N THR A 53 -1.18 -2.16 -3.80
CA THR A 53 -2.06 -3.33 -3.65
C THR A 53 -3.53 -2.91 -3.51
N THR A 54 -3.80 -1.87 -2.73
CA THR A 54 -5.14 -1.31 -2.55
C THR A 54 -5.70 -0.79 -3.87
N TYR A 55 -4.91 -0.03 -4.62
CA TYR A 55 -5.32 0.52 -5.92
C TYR A 55 -5.59 -0.58 -6.95
N ALA A 56 -4.71 -1.58 -7.04
CA ALA A 56 -4.90 -2.72 -7.94
C ALA A 56 -6.17 -3.51 -7.61
N GLY A 57 -6.48 -3.70 -6.32
CA GLY A 57 -7.73 -4.31 -5.89
C GLY A 57 -8.95 -3.49 -6.30
N MET A 58 -8.92 -2.16 -6.15
CA MET A 58 -9.99 -1.27 -6.58
C MET A 58 -10.18 -1.30 -8.10
N GLU A 59 -9.09 -1.31 -8.87
CA GLU A 59 -9.12 -1.37 -10.34
C GLU A 59 -9.81 -2.67 -10.80
N GLN A 60 -9.46 -3.80 -10.22
CA GLN A 60 -10.08 -5.08 -10.54
C GLN A 60 -11.57 -5.10 -10.18
N VAL A 61 -11.95 -4.52 -9.04
CA VAL A 61 -13.35 -4.38 -8.63
C VAL A 61 -14.12 -3.48 -9.60
N LEU A 62 -13.51 -2.41 -10.09
CA LEU A 62 -14.11 -1.53 -11.09
C LEU A 62 -14.39 -2.26 -12.41
N ASP A 63 -13.46 -3.11 -12.86
CA ASP A 63 -13.64 -3.93 -14.06
C ASP A 63 -14.81 -4.90 -13.90
N TYR A 64 -14.94 -5.54 -12.74
CA TYR A 64 -16.09 -6.39 -12.45
C TYR A 64 -17.41 -5.61 -12.44
N PHE A 65 -17.42 -4.37 -11.94
CA PHE A 65 -18.61 -3.53 -12.00
C PHE A 65 -19.03 -3.19 -13.44
N HIS A 66 -18.08 -2.95 -14.33
CA HIS A 66 -18.36 -2.71 -15.73
C HIS A 66 -18.96 -3.97 -16.39
N GLU A 67 -18.44 -5.14 -16.10
CA GLU A 67 -18.99 -6.40 -16.60
C GLU A 67 -20.39 -6.67 -16.00
N PHE A 68 -20.57 -6.42 -14.71
CA PHE A 68 -21.86 -6.52 -14.04
C PHE A 68 -22.92 -5.60 -14.69
N LYS A 69 -22.56 -4.36 -15.00
CA LYS A 69 -23.44 -3.42 -15.71
C LYS A 69 -23.82 -3.94 -17.09
N ASN A 70 -22.89 -4.54 -17.83
CA ASN A 70 -23.18 -5.13 -19.13
C ASN A 70 -24.18 -6.28 -19.02
N LEU A 71 -24.01 -7.17 -18.03
CA LEU A 71 -24.96 -8.24 -17.76
C LEU A 71 -26.35 -7.71 -17.37
N LEU A 72 -26.39 -6.61 -16.61
CA LEU A 72 -27.63 -5.97 -16.22
C LEU A 72 -28.41 -5.39 -17.42
N VAL A 73 -27.70 -4.78 -18.38
CA VAL A 73 -28.29 -4.33 -19.65
C VAL A 73 -28.85 -5.51 -20.44
N MET A 74 -28.11 -6.61 -20.55
CA MET A 74 -28.58 -7.83 -21.22
C MET A 74 -29.79 -8.45 -20.51
N ALA A 75 -29.81 -8.39 -19.18
CA ALA A 75 -30.92 -8.90 -18.37
C ALA A 75 -32.22 -8.10 -18.60
N LYS A 76 -32.12 -6.79 -18.76
CA LYS A 76 -33.28 -5.92 -19.09
C LYS A 76 -33.99 -6.35 -20.36
N ASP A 77 -33.24 -6.79 -21.39
CA ASP A 77 -33.81 -7.28 -22.67
C ASP A 77 -34.47 -8.66 -22.54
N GLN A 78 -34.20 -9.41 -21.49
CA GLN A 78 -34.73 -10.76 -21.23
C GLN A 78 -35.95 -10.76 -20.30
N LEU A 79 -36.55 -9.59 -20.06
CA LEU A 79 -37.77 -9.50 -19.24
C LEU A 79 -38.88 -10.37 -19.79
N PRO A 80 -39.52 -11.22 -18.98
CA PRO A 80 -40.66 -11.99 -19.43
C PRO A 80 -41.85 -11.08 -19.73
N ALA A 81 -42.59 -11.41 -20.77
CA ALA A 81 -43.86 -10.78 -20.99
C ALA A 81 -44.75 -11.09 -19.76
N VAL A 82 -45.20 -10.06 -19.06
CA VAL A 82 -46.10 -10.19 -17.91
C VAL A 82 -47.46 -10.67 -18.46
N THR A 83 -47.68 -11.98 -18.46
CA THR A 83 -48.98 -12.58 -18.75
C THR A 83 -49.73 -12.76 -17.46
N ASN A 84 -50.80 -11.98 -17.27
CA ASN A 84 -51.78 -12.09 -16.18
C ASN A 84 -51.36 -11.70 -14.76
N GLY A 85 -50.33 -10.85 -14.55
CA GLY A 85 -50.07 -10.26 -13.24
C GLY A 85 -49.54 -11.22 -12.15
N THR A 86 -49.07 -12.40 -12.53
CA THR A 86 -48.55 -13.41 -11.60
C THR A 86 -47.15 -13.82 -12.00
N TRP A 87 -46.21 -13.43 -11.14
CA TRP A 87 -44.79 -13.79 -11.20
C TRP A 87 -44.52 -15.20 -10.62
N TYR A 88 -45.55 -15.99 -10.35
CA TYR A 88 -45.48 -17.27 -9.63
C TYR A 88 -44.58 -18.32 -10.28
N ASP A 89 -44.33 -18.22 -11.58
CA ASP A 89 -43.44 -19.17 -12.28
C ASP A 89 -41.96 -18.89 -12.01
N TYR A 90 -41.59 -17.68 -11.60
CA TYR A 90 -40.23 -17.32 -11.21
C TYR A 90 -39.89 -17.57 -9.73
N GLU A 91 -40.89 -17.91 -8.91
CA GLU A 91 -40.65 -18.29 -7.51
C GLU A 91 -40.03 -19.70 -7.39
N ARG A 92 -40.04 -20.48 -8.47
CA ARG A 92 -39.45 -21.83 -8.47
C ARG A 92 -38.08 -21.79 -9.10
N ASP A 93 -37.05 -22.09 -8.32
CA ASP A 93 -35.65 -22.14 -8.76
C ASP A 93 -35.46 -22.95 -10.03
N SER A 94 -36.10 -24.12 -10.13
CA SER A 94 -35.97 -25.01 -11.29
C SER A 94 -36.51 -24.43 -12.59
N VAL A 95 -37.45 -23.49 -12.53
CA VAL A 95 -37.99 -22.79 -13.72
C VAL A 95 -37.13 -21.61 -14.07
N TYR A 96 -36.73 -20.81 -13.11
CA TYR A 96 -35.90 -19.64 -13.29
C TYR A 96 -34.48 -19.99 -13.81
N ASP A 97 -33.85 -21.01 -13.25
CA ASP A 97 -32.52 -21.47 -13.70
C ASP A 97 -32.46 -21.85 -15.18
N GLY A 98 -33.57 -22.32 -15.76
CA GLY A 98 -33.68 -22.66 -17.17
C GLY A 98 -33.76 -21.45 -18.09
N THR A 99 -34.10 -20.26 -17.57
CA THR A 99 -34.30 -19.05 -18.34
C THR A 99 -32.97 -18.37 -18.70
N ALA A 100 -33.00 -17.51 -19.75
CA ALA A 100 -31.85 -16.67 -20.08
C ALA A 100 -31.57 -15.68 -18.94
N LEU A 101 -32.60 -15.13 -18.31
CA LEU A 101 -32.49 -14.22 -17.17
C LEU A 101 -31.83 -14.91 -15.96
N GLY A 102 -32.23 -16.15 -15.64
CA GLY A 102 -31.62 -16.92 -14.56
C GLY A 102 -30.13 -17.20 -14.78
N LYS A 103 -29.74 -17.48 -16.04
CA LYS A 103 -28.31 -17.67 -16.38
C LYS A 103 -27.50 -16.38 -16.24
N LEU A 104 -28.05 -15.23 -16.62
CA LEU A 104 -27.41 -13.93 -16.42
C LEU A 104 -27.28 -13.60 -14.93
N ASP A 105 -28.30 -13.89 -14.14
CA ASP A 105 -28.31 -13.69 -12.69
C ASP A 105 -27.22 -14.52 -11.99
N LEU A 106 -27.05 -15.80 -12.43
CA LEU A 106 -25.94 -16.63 -11.96
C LEU A 106 -24.57 -16.05 -12.30
N GLN A 107 -24.38 -15.51 -13.53
CA GLN A 107 -23.12 -14.84 -13.89
C GLN A 107 -22.86 -13.60 -13.04
N MET A 108 -23.89 -12.80 -12.78
CA MET A 108 -23.74 -11.63 -11.88
C MET A 108 -23.36 -12.06 -10.47
N ARG A 109 -23.88 -13.17 -9.99
CA ARG A 109 -23.49 -13.72 -8.70
C ARG A 109 -22.02 -14.13 -8.64
N GLU A 110 -21.53 -14.82 -9.68
CA GLU A 110 -20.11 -15.19 -9.77
C GLU A 110 -19.18 -13.97 -9.81
N LEU A 111 -19.56 -12.91 -10.54
CA LEU A 111 -18.82 -11.64 -10.53
C LEU A 111 -18.82 -11.00 -9.15
N PHE A 112 -19.93 -11.08 -8.46
CA PHE A 112 -20.04 -10.56 -7.10
C PHE A 112 -19.13 -11.31 -6.13
N ASP A 113 -19.10 -12.63 -6.20
CA ASP A 113 -18.22 -13.46 -5.37
C ASP A 113 -16.76 -13.15 -5.71
N ALA A 114 -16.41 -12.98 -6.99
CA ALA A 114 -15.09 -12.55 -7.43
C ALA A 114 -14.69 -11.16 -6.90
N MET A 115 -15.62 -10.19 -6.87
CA MET A 115 -15.37 -8.87 -6.25
C MET A 115 -15.02 -9.03 -4.76
N THR A 116 -15.82 -9.80 -4.03
CA THR A 116 -15.64 -10.02 -2.59
C THR A 116 -14.29 -10.70 -2.31
N ASP A 117 -13.96 -11.73 -3.08
CA ASP A 117 -12.69 -12.44 -2.96
C ASP A 117 -11.49 -11.53 -3.29
N THR A 118 -11.62 -10.69 -4.31
CA THR A 118 -10.59 -9.71 -4.68
C THR A 118 -10.37 -8.68 -3.57
N ILE A 119 -11.45 -8.16 -2.98
CA ILE A 119 -11.37 -7.23 -1.86
C ILE A 119 -10.69 -7.89 -0.65
N ALA A 120 -11.05 -9.12 -0.32
CA ALA A 120 -10.44 -9.87 0.77
C ALA A 120 -8.95 -10.20 0.51
N ALA A 121 -8.59 -10.52 -0.73
CA ALA A 121 -7.22 -10.82 -1.13
C ALA A 121 -6.31 -9.58 -1.23
N SER A 122 -6.88 -8.37 -1.33
CA SER A 122 -6.15 -7.11 -1.51
C SER A 122 -5.49 -6.67 -0.21
N SER A 123 -4.61 -7.51 0.33
CA SER A 123 -3.85 -7.25 1.55
C SER A 123 -2.35 -7.30 1.28
N PHE A 124 -1.60 -6.39 1.90
CA PHE A 124 -0.15 -6.38 1.89
C PHE A 124 0.37 -6.41 3.33
N ASN A 125 1.21 -7.38 3.65
CA ASN A 125 1.77 -7.59 4.99
C ASN A 125 0.71 -7.60 6.11
N GLY A 126 -0.47 -8.19 5.84
CA GLY A 126 -1.57 -8.27 6.78
C GLY A 126 -2.41 -6.98 6.92
N VAL A 127 -2.13 -5.95 6.13
CA VAL A 127 -2.91 -4.72 6.07
C VAL A 127 -3.79 -4.75 4.82
N ASN A 128 -5.11 -4.71 5.02
CA ASN A 128 -6.10 -4.52 3.97
C ASN A 128 -6.83 -3.21 4.23
N LEU A 129 -6.82 -2.29 3.24
CA LEU A 129 -7.54 -1.02 3.33
C LEU A 129 -8.90 -1.06 2.66
N LEU A 130 -9.24 -2.14 1.93
CA LEU A 130 -10.49 -2.27 1.20
C LEU A 130 -11.61 -2.86 2.05
N GLN A 131 -11.27 -3.57 3.12
CA GLN A 131 -12.26 -4.15 4.02
C GLN A 131 -11.91 -3.93 5.49
N VAL A 132 -12.94 -3.84 6.32
CA VAL A 132 -12.82 -3.91 7.77
C VAL A 132 -13.48 -5.20 8.24
N GLU A 133 -12.70 -6.04 8.92
CA GLU A 133 -13.19 -7.29 9.49
C GLU A 133 -14.02 -7.07 10.74
N LYS A 134 -14.83 -8.07 11.13
CA LYS A 134 -15.63 -8.02 12.35
C LYS A 134 -14.73 -7.91 13.60
N GLY A 135 -14.96 -6.89 14.42
CA GLY A 135 -14.11 -6.56 15.57
C GLY A 135 -12.87 -5.74 15.19
N GLY A 136 -12.74 -5.34 13.91
CA GLY A 136 -11.68 -4.49 13.41
C GLY A 136 -11.86 -3.01 13.73
N ARG A 137 -11.17 -2.17 12.99
CA ARG A 137 -11.17 -0.71 13.16
C ARG A 137 -12.52 -0.10 12.82
N SER A 138 -12.82 1.05 13.45
CA SER A 138 -13.94 1.89 13.03
C SER A 138 -13.62 2.63 11.73
N LEU A 139 -14.61 2.88 10.87
CA LEU A 139 -14.43 3.73 9.69
C LEU A 139 -14.09 5.19 10.03
N ALA A 140 -14.38 5.63 11.26
CA ALA A 140 -13.97 6.94 11.75
C ALA A 140 -12.45 7.05 12.00
N GLU A 141 -11.73 5.93 12.02
CA GLU A 141 -10.30 5.90 12.22
C GLU A 141 -9.55 6.19 10.92
N SER A 142 -8.27 6.57 11.07
CA SER A 142 -7.34 6.76 9.96
C SER A 142 -6.17 5.80 10.04
N VAL A 143 -5.58 5.52 8.90
CA VAL A 143 -4.29 4.83 8.77
C VAL A 143 -3.23 5.87 8.42
N SER A 144 -2.17 5.93 9.25
CA SER A 144 -1.08 6.88 9.09
C SER A 144 0.08 6.23 8.34
N PHE A 145 0.53 6.87 7.29
CA PHE A 145 1.74 6.48 6.53
C PHE A 145 2.86 7.46 6.81
N VAL A 146 4.07 6.93 7.04
CA VAL A 146 5.26 7.75 7.21
C VAL A 146 5.61 8.43 5.89
N THR A 147 5.85 9.74 5.93
CA THR A 147 6.19 10.55 4.76
C THR A 147 7.53 11.28 4.89
N GLY A 148 8.13 11.29 6.08
CA GLY A 148 9.40 12.00 6.29
C GLY A 148 9.83 12.03 7.75
N ILE A 149 10.93 12.73 7.99
CA ILE A 149 11.43 13.04 9.33
C ILE A 149 11.89 14.50 9.37
N GLN A 150 11.62 15.17 10.47
CA GLN A 150 12.11 16.51 10.75
C GLN A 150 12.76 16.54 12.15
N GLY A 151 14.07 16.51 12.17
CA GLY A 151 14.83 16.32 13.42
C GLY A 151 14.49 14.97 14.07
N SER A 152 13.82 14.98 15.22
CA SER A 152 13.36 13.77 15.93
C SER A 152 11.87 13.45 15.69
N THR A 153 11.16 14.25 14.88
CA THR A 153 9.72 14.10 14.66
C THR A 153 9.46 13.36 13.35
N ILE A 154 8.70 12.26 13.42
CA ILE A 154 8.25 11.52 12.24
C ILE A 154 7.04 12.26 11.66
N LEU A 155 7.10 12.55 10.36
CA LEU A 155 6.01 13.15 9.60
C LEU A 155 5.16 12.03 8.99
N THR A 156 3.84 12.16 9.14
CA THR A 156 2.87 11.19 8.60
C THR A 156 1.84 11.87 7.71
N THR A 157 1.20 11.07 6.87
CA THR A 157 -0.02 11.43 6.17
C THR A 157 -1.10 10.41 6.51
N ASP A 158 -2.32 10.91 6.77
CA ASP A 158 -3.42 10.09 7.21
C ASP A 158 -4.39 9.81 6.07
N VAL A 159 -4.85 8.57 6.01
CA VAL A 159 -5.91 8.10 5.11
C VAL A 159 -7.12 7.77 5.97
N GLN A 160 -8.23 8.42 5.72
CA GLN A 160 -9.48 8.12 6.41
C GLN A 160 -10.05 6.81 5.86
N LEU A 161 -10.32 5.84 6.72
CA LEU A 161 -10.86 4.54 6.30
C LEU A 161 -12.21 4.67 5.58
N LYS A 162 -13.05 5.62 5.99
CA LYS A 162 -14.34 5.90 5.34
C LYS A 162 -14.24 6.27 3.86
N ASP A 163 -13.09 6.80 3.41
CA ASP A 163 -12.88 7.26 2.04
C ASP A 163 -12.31 6.16 1.14
N VAL A 164 -11.91 5.00 1.70
CA VAL A 164 -11.18 3.94 1.00
C VAL A 164 -11.81 2.57 1.17
N VAL A 165 -12.40 2.28 2.34
CA VAL A 165 -12.99 0.99 2.66
C VAL A 165 -14.19 0.72 1.77
N LEU A 166 -14.16 -0.41 1.07
CA LEU A 166 -15.25 -0.85 0.19
C LEU A 166 -16.33 -1.60 0.98
N ILE A 167 -15.93 -2.50 1.86
CA ILE A 167 -16.84 -3.33 2.66
C ILE A 167 -16.48 -3.24 4.15
N ASN A 168 -17.47 -2.94 4.99
CA ASN A 168 -17.32 -2.92 6.44
C ASN A 168 -18.10 -4.05 7.13
N TYR A 169 -17.41 -5.12 7.54
CA TYR A 169 -18.00 -6.22 8.31
C TYR A 169 -18.14 -5.91 9.82
N ASN A 170 -17.54 -4.80 10.29
CA ASN A 170 -17.59 -4.39 11.70
C ASN A 170 -18.79 -3.51 12.03
N ARG A 171 -19.69 -3.30 11.10
CA ARG A 171 -20.90 -2.51 11.34
C ARG A 171 -21.78 -3.17 12.41
N THR A 172 -22.30 -2.34 13.32
CA THR A 172 -23.26 -2.74 14.33
C THR A 172 -24.68 -2.59 13.76
N GLY A 173 -25.41 -3.68 13.65
CA GLY A 173 -26.80 -3.70 13.21
C GLY A 173 -27.13 -4.98 12.47
N ASP A 174 -28.37 -5.45 12.67
CA ASP A 174 -28.89 -6.54 11.87
C ASP A 174 -29.03 -6.07 10.42
N PHE A 175 -28.78 -6.96 9.48
CA PHE A 175 -28.85 -6.79 8.03
C PHE A 175 -30.17 -6.15 7.56
N TYR A 176 -31.22 -6.34 8.33
CA TYR A 176 -32.58 -5.84 8.09
C TYR A 176 -32.86 -4.51 8.77
N ASP A 177 -31.99 -4.03 9.67
CA ASP A 177 -32.17 -2.74 10.30
C ASP A 177 -31.79 -1.64 9.30
N ASN A 178 -32.79 -0.91 8.83
CA ASN A 178 -32.73 0.05 7.74
C ASN A 178 -31.84 1.28 7.96
N GLN A 179 -31.06 1.31 9.04
CA GLN A 179 -30.23 2.44 9.42
C GLN A 179 -28.92 2.01 10.12
N PRO A 180 -27.93 1.44 9.43
CA PRO A 180 -26.60 1.76 9.90
C PRO A 180 -26.41 3.26 9.63
N GLY A 181 -25.89 4.02 10.57
CA GLY A 181 -25.52 5.41 10.31
C GLY A 181 -24.63 5.44 9.06
N ALA A 182 -24.78 6.43 8.19
CA ALA A 182 -24.02 6.55 6.97
C ALA A 182 -22.50 6.53 7.21
N GLU A 183 -22.07 6.74 8.44
CA GLU A 183 -20.68 6.72 8.90
C GLU A 183 -20.11 5.31 9.11
N GLU A 184 -20.95 4.28 9.14
CA GLU A 184 -20.54 2.89 9.37
C GLU A 184 -20.53 2.03 8.09
N GLN A 185 -20.89 2.60 6.94
CA GLN A 185 -20.95 1.89 5.66
C GLN A 185 -19.66 2.06 4.86
N GLY A 186 -19.14 0.95 4.33
CA GLY A 186 -18.16 1.00 3.27
C GLY A 186 -18.77 1.54 1.96
N ILE A 187 -17.94 1.85 0.99
CA ILE A 187 -18.34 2.46 -0.30
C ILE A 187 -19.35 1.57 -1.05
N LEU A 188 -19.14 0.25 -0.98
CA LEU A 188 -19.99 -0.73 -1.66
C LEU A 188 -21.14 -1.22 -0.78
N ASP A 189 -21.06 -0.99 0.53
CA ASP A 189 -22.15 -1.29 1.45
C ASP A 189 -23.37 -0.40 1.15
N GLY A 190 -24.52 -0.84 1.64
CA GLY A 190 -25.76 -0.11 1.50
C GLY A 190 -26.50 -0.39 0.19
N LYS A 191 -27.72 0.11 0.14
CA LYS A 191 -28.68 -0.16 -0.95
C LYS A 191 -28.18 0.37 -2.28
N VAL A 192 -28.45 -0.40 -3.32
CA VAL A 192 -28.22 0.01 -4.72
C VAL A 192 -29.46 0.64 -5.31
N ASP A 193 -30.64 0.25 -4.84
CA ASP A 193 -31.91 0.83 -5.27
C ASP A 193 -32.81 1.17 -4.08
N ILE A 194 -33.94 1.83 -4.40
CA ILE A 194 -34.91 2.34 -3.39
C ILE A 194 -35.69 1.21 -2.71
N VAL A 195 -35.76 0.03 -3.32
CA VAL A 195 -36.71 -1.04 -2.93
C VAL A 195 -36.00 -2.27 -2.41
N THR A 196 -34.79 -2.51 -2.83
CA THR A 196 -34.17 -3.79 -2.66
C THR A 196 -32.90 -3.77 -1.81
N TYR A 197 -32.56 -4.95 -1.39
CA TYR A 197 -31.45 -5.31 -0.55
C TYR A 197 -30.12 -4.68 -0.97
N GLU A 198 -29.25 -4.53 -0.03
CA GLU A 198 -27.86 -4.23 -0.27
C GLU A 198 -27.27 -5.21 -1.30
N LEU A 199 -26.68 -4.70 -2.36
CA LEU A 199 -26.02 -5.53 -3.37
C LEU A 199 -24.95 -6.42 -2.73
N PHE A 200 -24.28 -5.89 -1.73
CA PHE A 200 -23.24 -6.52 -0.94
C PHE A 200 -23.73 -6.93 0.46
N ALA A 201 -24.97 -7.45 0.53
CA ALA A 201 -25.54 -8.02 1.73
C ALA A 201 -24.78 -9.28 2.16
N THR A 202 -23.54 -9.09 2.57
CA THR A 202 -22.70 -10.16 3.10
C THR A 202 -22.66 -10.09 4.63
N TYR A 203 -22.70 -11.22 5.29
CA TYR A 203 -22.46 -11.31 6.73
C TYR A 203 -21.29 -12.24 7.00
N PHE A 204 -20.56 -11.95 8.05
CA PHE A 204 -19.54 -12.87 8.51
C PHE A 204 -20.20 -14.01 9.27
N SER A 205 -20.19 -15.21 8.69
CA SER A 205 -20.69 -16.41 9.33
C SER A 205 -19.74 -16.88 10.43
N SER A 206 -20.21 -16.80 11.67
CA SER A 206 -19.44 -17.30 12.82
C SER A 206 -19.29 -18.83 12.81
N SER A 207 -20.11 -19.54 12.06
CA SER A 207 -20.07 -20.99 11.95
C SER A 207 -19.03 -21.48 10.95
N THR A 208 -18.80 -20.76 9.86
CA THR A 208 -17.85 -21.14 8.80
C THR A 208 -16.56 -20.33 8.84
N GLY A 209 -16.52 -19.21 9.59
CA GLY A 209 -15.41 -18.27 9.61
C GLY A 209 -15.19 -17.54 8.29
N LYS A 210 -16.20 -17.55 7.41
CA LYS A 210 -16.16 -16.93 6.09
C LYS A 210 -17.24 -15.88 5.95
N VAL A 211 -17.03 -15.01 4.98
CA VAL A 211 -18.06 -14.08 4.53
C VAL A 211 -19.08 -14.88 3.70
N GLU A 212 -20.31 -14.86 4.14
CA GLU A 212 -21.43 -15.50 3.45
C GLU A 212 -22.43 -14.45 3.04
N ARG A 213 -23.09 -14.68 1.91
CA ARG A 213 -24.19 -13.84 1.47
C ARG A 213 -25.46 -14.18 2.25
N ASN A 214 -26.16 -13.16 2.71
CA ASN A 214 -27.44 -13.36 3.35
C ASN A 214 -28.54 -13.47 2.29
N GLY A 215 -29.20 -14.61 2.20
CA GLY A 215 -30.35 -14.83 1.34
C GLY A 215 -30.07 -15.65 0.06
N ASP A 216 -31.15 -15.83 -0.68
CA ASP A 216 -31.21 -16.65 -1.87
C ASP A 216 -30.19 -16.23 -2.96
N HIS A 217 -29.86 -17.19 -3.78
CA HIS A 217 -28.78 -17.17 -4.74
C HIS A 217 -28.96 -16.18 -5.92
N TYR A 218 -30.05 -15.44 -6.00
CA TYR A 218 -30.42 -14.64 -7.17
C TYR A 218 -30.56 -13.16 -6.85
N ILE A 219 -29.79 -12.33 -7.55
CA ILE A 219 -29.77 -10.88 -7.36
C ILE A 219 -30.99 -10.25 -8.02
N ILE A 220 -31.22 -10.56 -9.31
CA ILE A 220 -32.31 -10.00 -10.11
C ILE A 220 -33.65 -10.55 -9.66
N ARG A 221 -33.78 -11.86 -9.48
CA ARG A 221 -35.04 -12.49 -9.05
C ARG A 221 -35.55 -11.90 -7.74
N ASN A 222 -34.70 -11.78 -6.77
CA ASN A 222 -35.08 -11.24 -5.46
C ASN A 222 -35.41 -9.76 -5.56
N GLY A 223 -34.66 -9.01 -6.34
CA GLY A 223 -34.96 -7.61 -6.62
C GLY A 223 -36.32 -7.41 -7.29
N LEU A 224 -36.60 -8.17 -8.33
CA LEU A 224 -37.88 -8.12 -9.04
C LEU A 224 -39.06 -8.52 -8.15
N TRP A 225 -38.87 -9.55 -7.30
CA TRP A 225 -39.90 -10.00 -6.36
C TRP A 225 -40.23 -8.88 -5.34
N ASN A 226 -39.22 -8.27 -4.76
CA ASN A 226 -39.40 -7.18 -3.80
C ASN A 226 -40.02 -5.94 -4.45
N TYR A 227 -39.58 -5.57 -5.64
CA TYR A 227 -40.11 -4.44 -6.39
C TYR A 227 -41.60 -4.61 -6.66
N ASN A 228 -42.02 -5.81 -7.09
CA ASN A 228 -43.42 -6.11 -7.37
C ASN A 228 -44.31 -6.20 -6.11
N ASN A 229 -43.74 -6.53 -4.96
CA ASN A 229 -44.52 -6.70 -3.71
C ASN A 229 -44.48 -5.49 -2.77
N THR A 230 -43.74 -4.43 -3.10
CA THR A 230 -43.57 -3.26 -2.24
C THR A 230 -44.28 -2.04 -2.81
N PRO A 231 -45.37 -1.51 -2.23
CA PRO A 231 -45.92 -0.23 -2.67
C PRO A 231 -44.95 0.94 -2.41
N PRO A 232 -44.89 1.96 -3.27
CA PRO A 232 -45.71 2.17 -4.49
C PRO A 232 -45.19 1.51 -5.78
N PHE A 233 -44.12 0.73 -5.71
CA PHE A 233 -43.40 0.19 -6.86
C PHE A 233 -44.17 -0.91 -7.59
N SER A 234 -45.01 -1.66 -6.86
CA SER A 234 -45.86 -2.72 -7.47
C SER A 234 -46.77 -2.25 -8.61
N SER A 235 -46.91 -0.94 -8.80
CA SER A 235 -47.67 -0.34 -9.91
C SER A 235 -46.79 0.20 -11.05
N GLN A 236 -45.47 0.13 -10.91
CA GLN A 236 -44.49 0.63 -11.89
C GLN A 236 -44.12 -0.47 -12.90
N PRO A 237 -43.75 -0.10 -14.16
CA PRO A 237 -43.20 -1.06 -15.09
C PRO A 237 -41.89 -1.68 -14.57
N LEU A 238 -41.69 -2.97 -14.83
CA LEU A 238 -40.46 -3.69 -14.40
C LEU A 238 -39.18 -3.14 -15.01
N GLU A 239 -39.27 -2.54 -16.19
CA GLU A 239 -38.17 -1.85 -16.82
C GLU A 239 -37.59 -0.75 -15.91
N THR A 240 -38.44 -0.09 -15.11
CA THR A 240 -38.03 0.93 -14.14
C THR A 240 -37.14 0.35 -13.07
N TYR A 241 -37.34 -0.92 -12.64
CA TYR A 241 -36.45 -1.59 -11.69
C TYR A 241 -35.02 -1.67 -12.21
N PHE A 242 -34.85 -2.05 -13.49
CA PHE A 242 -33.49 -2.14 -14.07
C PHE A 242 -32.83 -0.77 -14.21
N ASP A 243 -33.60 0.27 -14.53
CA ASP A 243 -33.08 1.63 -14.61
C ASP A 243 -32.63 2.14 -13.24
N ASP A 244 -33.42 1.90 -12.19
CA ASP A 244 -33.06 2.24 -10.81
C ASP A 244 -31.84 1.44 -10.35
N PHE A 245 -31.77 0.16 -10.69
CA PHE A 245 -30.64 -0.69 -10.34
C PHE A 245 -29.35 -0.25 -11.06
N MET A 246 -29.43 0.06 -12.35
CA MET A 246 -28.29 0.60 -13.12
C MET A 246 -27.79 1.93 -12.53
N ASN A 247 -28.70 2.83 -12.18
CA ASN A 247 -28.35 4.10 -11.54
C ASN A 247 -27.64 3.87 -10.20
N GLY A 248 -28.09 2.90 -9.42
CA GLY A 248 -27.45 2.52 -8.17
C GLY A 248 -26.03 1.97 -8.36
N VAL A 249 -25.84 1.09 -9.36
CA VAL A 249 -24.52 0.57 -9.74
C VAL A 249 -23.60 1.68 -10.22
N GLU A 250 -24.10 2.61 -11.05
CA GLU A 250 -23.32 3.80 -11.45
C GLU A 250 -22.89 4.66 -10.27
N GLY A 251 -23.79 4.87 -9.30
CA GLY A 251 -23.44 5.58 -8.06
C GLY A 251 -22.34 4.87 -7.25
N LYS A 252 -22.28 3.53 -7.26
CA LYS A 252 -21.18 2.78 -6.64
C LYS A 252 -19.88 2.92 -7.44
N ILE A 253 -19.93 2.85 -8.76
CA ILE A 253 -18.78 3.09 -9.65
C ILE A 253 -18.21 4.50 -9.43
N GLU A 254 -19.04 5.52 -9.32
CA GLU A 254 -18.61 6.89 -9.06
C GLU A 254 -17.87 6.99 -7.72
N LYS A 255 -18.43 6.46 -6.64
CA LYS A 255 -17.79 6.45 -5.33
C LYS A 255 -16.47 5.67 -5.33
N LEU A 256 -16.42 4.52 -5.99
CA LEU A 256 -15.20 3.74 -6.15
C LEU A 256 -14.13 4.53 -6.91
N THR A 257 -14.51 5.22 -7.98
CA THR A 257 -13.60 6.08 -8.76
C THR A 257 -13.05 7.24 -7.91
N GLN A 258 -13.88 7.84 -7.05
CA GLN A 258 -13.43 8.87 -6.09
C GLN A 258 -12.43 8.31 -5.07
N ALA A 259 -12.69 7.11 -4.54
CA ALA A 259 -11.76 6.42 -3.66
C ALA A 259 -10.42 6.12 -4.35
N MET A 260 -10.47 5.63 -5.60
CA MET A 260 -9.26 5.40 -6.42
C MET A 260 -8.48 6.70 -6.64
N ALA A 261 -9.15 7.82 -6.91
CA ALA A 261 -8.50 9.13 -7.04
C ALA A 261 -7.81 9.55 -5.74
N THR A 262 -8.42 9.28 -4.58
CA THR A 262 -7.82 9.53 -3.26
C THR A 262 -6.56 8.69 -3.08
N VAL A 263 -6.62 7.37 -3.30
CA VAL A 263 -5.46 6.48 -3.20
C VAL A 263 -4.36 6.88 -4.19
N GLY A 264 -4.70 7.18 -5.45
CA GLY A 264 -3.75 7.62 -6.47
C GLY A 264 -3.04 8.94 -6.13
N SER A 265 -3.75 9.87 -5.50
CA SER A 265 -3.13 11.12 -5.02
C SER A 265 -2.12 10.86 -3.90
N LEU A 266 -2.42 9.92 -3.01
CA LEU A 266 -1.53 9.49 -1.94
C LEU A 266 -0.29 8.76 -2.48
N GLN A 267 -0.45 7.85 -3.45
CA GLN A 267 0.67 7.20 -4.14
C GLN A 267 1.62 8.23 -4.75
N THR A 268 1.06 9.23 -5.45
CA THR A 268 1.84 10.33 -6.04
C THR A 268 2.59 11.12 -4.97
N ARG A 269 1.91 11.47 -3.88
CA ARG A 269 2.52 12.19 -2.76
C ARG A 269 3.66 11.40 -2.12
N MET A 270 3.45 10.10 -1.86
CA MET A 270 4.49 9.24 -1.29
C MET A 270 5.67 9.06 -2.25
N ALA A 271 5.42 8.95 -3.55
CA ALA A 271 6.50 8.88 -4.55
C ALA A 271 7.36 10.16 -4.59
N ILE A 272 6.76 11.33 -4.40
CA ILE A 272 7.48 12.59 -4.30
C ILE A 272 8.33 12.62 -3.01
N GLN A 273 7.77 12.19 -1.89
CA GLN A 273 8.48 12.15 -0.62
C GLN A 273 9.65 11.15 -0.63
N ASP A 274 9.46 9.98 -1.22
CA ASP A 274 10.51 8.97 -1.40
C ASP A 274 11.72 9.55 -2.17
N LYS A 275 11.45 10.22 -3.29
CA LYS A 275 12.50 10.90 -4.06
C LYS A 275 13.19 11.99 -3.25
N PHE A 276 12.44 12.77 -2.46
CA PHE A 276 13.01 13.82 -1.64
C PHE A 276 13.91 13.25 -0.54
N VAL A 277 13.46 12.20 0.17
CA VAL A 277 14.24 11.54 1.22
C VAL A 277 15.51 10.92 0.65
N THR A 278 15.44 10.27 -0.53
CA THR A 278 16.60 9.74 -1.22
C THR A 278 17.61 10.83 -1.57
N LEU A 279 17.17 11.93 -2.19
CA LEU A 279 18.06 13.07 -2.50
C LEU A 279 18.70 13.66 -1.24
N LEU A 280 17.93 13.76 -0.15
CA LEU A 280 18.47 14.28 1.11
C LEU A 280 19.52 13.34 1.69
N SER A 281 19.29 12.02 1.64
CA SER A 281 20.25 11.00 2.07
C SER A 281 21.56 11.10 1.27
N ASP A 282 21.48 11.21 -0.06
CA ASP A 282 22.64 11.36 -0.95
C ASP A 282 23.45 12.63 -0.63
N HIS A 283 22.77 13.74 -0.35
CA HIS A 283 23.42 14.99 0.05
C HIS A 283 24.11 14.89 1.42
N VAL A 284 23.45 14.22 2.38
CA VAL A 284 24.06 13.96 3.71
C VAL A 284 25.27 13.06 3.56
N GLU A 285 25.20 12.00 2.75
CA GLU A 285 26.33 11.09 2.50
C GLU A 285 27.51 11.82 1.82
N SER A 286 27.21 12.61 0.79
CA SER A 286 28.24 13.48 0.16
C SER A 286 28.84 14.48 1.16
N GLY A 287 28.03 15.02 2.06
CA GLY A 287 28.49 15.90 3.15
C GLY A 287 29.45 15.19 4.11
N ILE A 288 29.10 13.98 4.54
CA ILE A 288 29.92 13.13 5.38
C ILE A 288 31.25 12.85 4.69
N GLY A 289 31.24 12.43 3.41
CA GLY A 289 32.44 12.14 2.66
C GLY A 289 33.42 13.32 2.61
N ARG A 290 32.92 14.55 2.37
CA ARG A 290 33.75 15.77 2.39
C ARG A 290 34.40 16.05 3.74
N LEU A 291 33.76 15.65 4.84
CA LEU A 291 34.26 15.90 6.19
C LEU A 291 35.28 14.85 6.62
N VAL A 292 35.06 13.58 6.27
CA VAL A 292 35.81 12.46 6.86
C VAL A 292 36.58 11.57 5.89
N ASP A 293 36.28 11.59 4.58
CA ASP A 293 36.97 10.73 3.63
C ASP A 293 38.39 11.22 3.33
N ALA A 294 39.28 10.30 3.06
CA ALA A 294 40.64 10.58 2.64
C ALA A 294 40.77 10.67 1.11
N ASP A 295 41.56 11.62 0.63
CA ASP A 295 42.01 11.56 -0.76
C ASP A 295 42.99 10.39 -0.94
N MET A 296 42.46 9.29 -1.51
CA MET A 296 43.21 8.05 -1.70
C MET A 296 44.42 8.22 -2.61
N ASN A 297 44.42 9.19 -3.55
CA ASN A 297 45.56 9.47 -4.43
C ASN A 297 46.68 10.15 -3.63
N GLU A 298 46.34 11.13 -2.80
CA GLU A 298 47.28 11.78 -1.91
C GLU A 298 47.83 10.79 -0.89
N ALA A 299 46.97 10.04 -0.23
CA ALA A 299 47.33 9.07 0.81
C ALA A 299 48.28 7.97 0.24
N SER A 300 47.97 7.43 -0.95
CA SER A 300 48.79 6.42 -1.62
C SER A 300 50.16 6.97 -2.02
N THR A 301 50.20 8.20 -2.54
CA THR A 301 51.48 8.86 -2.90
C THR A 301 52.33 9.12 -1.66
N ARG A 302 51.72 9.58 -0.60
CA ARG A 302 52.35 9.82 0.72
C ARG A 302 52.91 8.51 1.29
N LEU A 303 52.14 7.40 1.20
CA LEU A 303 52.62 6.09 1.66
C LEU A 303 53.85 5.63 0.89
N LYS A 304 53.85 5.74 -0.44
CA LYS A 304 55.03 5.40 -1.27
C LYS A 304 56.27 6.23 -0.91
N ALA A 305 56.05 7.54 -0.69
CA ALA A 305 57.12 8.43 -0.27
C ALA A 305 57.71 8.05 1.12
N LEU A 306 56.83 7.74 2.07
CA LEU A 306 57.25 7.29 3.42
C LEU A 306 57.96 5.94 3.38
N GLN A 307 57.52 4.99 2.55
CA GLN A 307 58.21 3.71 2.34
C GLN A 307 59.63 3.89 1.74
N THR A 308 59.74 4.77 0.76
CA THR A 308 61.04 5.10 0.17
C THR A 308 61.93 5.78 1.19
N GLN A 309 61.39 6.71 1.99
CA GLN A 309 62.12 7.37 3.07
C GLN A 309 62.61 6.38 4.16
N GLU A 310 61.76 5.41 4.52
CA GLU A 310 62.14 4.34 5.45
C GLU A 310 63.29 3.49 4.89
N GLN A 311 63.20 3.07 3.63
CA GLN A 311 64.27 2.30 2.98
C GLN A 311 65.58 3.08 2.92
N LEU A 312 65.53 4.38 2.61
CA LEU A 312 66.72 5.25 2.61
C LEU A 312 67.27 5.43 4.02
N SER A 313 66.38 5.56 5.04
CA SER A 313 66.80 5.69 6.45
C SER A 313 67.51 4.41 6.96
N VAL A 314 66.96 3.23 6.62
CA VAL A 314 67.61 1.94 6.93
C VAL A 314 68.99 1.83 6.26
N GLN A 315 69.10 2.23 4.98
CA GLN A 315 70.40 2.24 4.25
C GLN A 315 71.36 3.22 4.88
N ALA A 316 70.93 4.44 5.23
CA ALA A 316 71.79 5.44 5.88
C ALA A 316 72.27 4.95 7.25
N LEU A 317 71.38 4.28 8.02
CA LEU A 317 71.77 3.70 9.30
C LEU A 317 72.77 2.56 9.16
N SER A 318 72.63 1.73 8.12
CA SER A 318 73.57 0.67 7.77
C SER A 318 74.93 1.25 7.42
N ILE A 319 74.99 2.30 6.59
CA ILE A 319 76.24 3.00 6.25
C ILE A 319 76.88 3.64 7.46
N ALA A 320 76.10 4.29 8.33
CA ALA A 320 76.61 4.90 9.59
C ALA A 320 77.21 3.86 10.53
N ASN A 321 76.54 2.70 10.68
CA ASN A 321 77.08 1.61 11.51
C ASN A 321 78.34 1.00 10.93
N THR A 322 78.39 0.81 9.61
CA THR A 322 79.59 0.28 8.95
C THR A 322 80.76 1.25 9.06
N SER A 323 80.53 2.58 9.03
CA SER A 323 81.57 3.57 9.22
C SER A 323 82.13 3.54 10.66
N ALA A 324 81.28 3.26 11.64
CA ALA A 324 81.78 3.10 13.06
C ALA A 324 82.61 1.85 13.19
N ASP A 325 82.24 0.72 12.57
CA ASP A 325 83.01 -0.51 12.59
C ASP A 325 84.41 -0.35 11.89
N VAL A 326 84.49 0.40 10.84
CA VAL A 326 85.71 0.73 10.11
C VAL A 326 86.63 1.59 11.01
N ILE A 327 86.09 2.57 11.72
CA ILE A 327 86.88 3.39 12.66
C ILE A 327 87.41 2.53 13.83
N LEU A 328 86.57 1.66 14.39
CA LEU A 328 86.95 0.72 15.45
C LEU A 328 88.02 -0.27 15.01
N SER A 329 87.97 -0.72 13.72
CA SER A 329 89.01 -1.59 13.14
C SER A 329 90.34 -0.89 12.98
N LEU A 330 90.38 0.44 12.72
CA LEU A 330 91.61 1.23 12.64
C LEU A 330 92.27 1.47 13.97
N PHE A 331 91.52 1.52 15.10
CA PHE A 331 92.06 1.65 16.46
C PHE A 331 92.46 0.32 17.09
N ARG A 332 92.19 -0.80 16.45
CA ARG A 332 92.49 -2.16 16.92
C ARG A 332 93.72 -2.77 16.32
N GLN A 333 94.50 -2.04 15.47
CA GLN A 333 95.81 -2.44 14.96
C GLN A 333 96.96 -1.95 15.92
#